data_77d74771bd5858ebcb18e7c0e1e73afb
#
_entry.id   77d74771bd5858ebcb18e7c0e1e73afb
#
_cell.length_a   1.000
_cell.length_b   1.000
_cell.length_c   1.000
_cell.angle_alpha   90.00
_cell.angle_beta   90.00
_cell.angle_gamma   90.00
#
_symmetry.space_group_name_H-M   'P 1'
#
loop_
_entity.id
_entity.type
_entity.pdbx_description
1 polymer ?
#
loop_
_entity_poly.entity_id
_entity_poly.type
_entity_poly.pdbx_seq_one_letter_code
_entity_poly.pdbx_strand_id
1 'polypeptide(L)'
;MLRRLAIAFSAMLLCGAALAQEAAKLAPYYPTPLTVVEKMLDLGGLKADEKMFDLGSGDGRIVIMAAQKYRADATGIEMVDDLYRQSMEKIRSLGLQKNARIIHGDIFKQDYSSASLVTIYLLPTSNDKVRPLLEKQLKKGTRIVSHDFPFRDWTAEKEVTIEDDGEGRSHTLYLYRR
;
A
#
# COMPACT_ATOMS: atom_id res chain seq x y z
N MET A 1 -46.52 -22.05 -2.06
CA MET A 1 -45.55 -21.82 -0.96
C MET A 1 -44.07 -21.89 -1.37
N LEU A 2 -43.68 -22.71 -2.36
CA LEU A 2 -42.24 -22.87 -2.78
C LEU A 2 -41.58 -21.64 -3.41
N ARG A 3 -42.32 -20.76 -4.10
CA ARG A 3 -41.73 -19.55 -4.75
C ARG A 3 -41.25 -18.47 -3.78
N ARG A 4 -41.81 -18.35 -2.60
CA ARG A 4 -41.41 -17.35 -1.60
C ARG A 4 -40.14 -17.74 -0.80
N LEU A 5 -39.85 -19.04 -0.67
CA LEU A 5 -38.61 -19.52 -0.04
C LEU A 5 -37.35 -19.30 -0.91
N ALA A 6 -37.51 -19.45 -2.23
CA ALA A 6 -36.36 -19.27 -3.16
C ALA A 6 -35.83 -17.83 -3.19
N ILE A 7 -36.73 -16.83 -3.08
CA ILE A 7 -36.33 -15.41 -3.09
C ILE A 7 -35.64 -15.01 -1.78
N ALA A 8 -36.03 -15.54 -0.65
CA ALA A 8 -35.42 -15.28 0.65
C ALA A 8 -34.00 -15.85 0.72
N PHE A 9 -33.77 -17.05 0.14
CA PHE A 9 -32.44 -17.68 0.12
C PHE A 9 -31.45 -16.94 -0.81
N SER A 10 -31.93 -16.41 -1.94
CA SER A 10 -31.09 -15.64 -2.88
C SER A 10 -30.66 -14.28 -2.30
N ALA A 11 -31.56 -13.60 -1.54
CA ALA A 11 -31.24 -12.33 -0.89
C ALA A 11 -30.22 -12.51 0.27
N MET A 12 -30.28 -13.64 0.97
CA MET A 12 -29.35 -13.92 2.08
C MET A 12 -27.94 -14.26 1.60
N LEU A 13 -27.80 -14.90 0.43
CA LEU A 13 -26.50 -15.18 -0.21
C LEU A 13 -25.82 -13.91 -0.75
N LEU A 14 -26.59 -12.96 -1.31
CA LEU A 14 -26.07 -11.68 -1.80
C LEU A 14 -25.60 -10.77 -0.66
N CYS A 15 -26.31 -10.76 0.47
CA CYS A 15 -25.90 -9.99 1.66
C CYS A 15 -24.63 -10.54 2.30
N GLY A 16 -24.47 -11.86 2.35
CA GLY A 16 -23.27 -12.52 2.87
C GLY A 16 -22.01 -12.23 2.04
N ALA A 17 -22.13 -12.14 0.71
CA ALA A 17 -21.03 -11.80 -0.19
C ALA A 17 -20.58 -10.34 -0.04
N ALA A 18 -21.51 -9.41 0.13
CA ALA A 18 -21.20 -7.99 0.36
C ALA A 18 -20.49 -7.77 1.70
N LEU A 19 -20.95 -8.43 2.76
CA LEU A 19 -20.31 -8.35 4.09
C LEU A 19 -18.91 -9.00 4.12
N ALA A 20 -18.70 -10.08 3.35
CA ALA A 20 -17.39 -10.72 3.22
C ALA A 20 -16.39 -9.84 2.46
N GLN A 21 -16.83 -9.04 1.50
CA GLN A 21 -15.99 -8.12 0.75
C GLN A 21 -15.61 -6.88 1.56
N GLU A 22 -16.48 -6.40 2.45
CA GLU A 22 -16.14 -5.31 3.39
C GLU A 22 -15.16 -5.76 4.48
N ALA A 23 -15.26 -6.99 4.95
CA ALA A 23 -14.32 -7.56 5.92
C ALA A 23 -12.90 -7.76 5.39
N ALA A 24 -12.71 -7.72 4.06
CA ALA A 24 -11.41 -7.88 3.42
C ALA A 24 -10.63 -6.57 3.23
N LYS A 25 -11.22 -5.40 3.49
CA LYS A 25 -10.51 -4.11 3.42
C LYS A 25 -9.45 -4.01 4.52
N LEU A 26 -8.19 -3.98 4.14
CA LEU A 26 -7.04 -3.86 5.04
C LEU A 26 -6.92 -2.46 5.67
N ALA A 27 -7.46 -1.45 4.99
CA ALA A 27 -7.62 -0.07 5.46
C ALA A 27 -8.70 0.64 4.60
N PRO A 28 -9.40 1.66 5.14
CA PRO A 28 -10.14 2.59 4.31
C PRO A 28 -9.16 3.36 3.42
N TYR A 29 -9.61 3.72 2.20
CA TYR A 29 -8.79 4.60 1.35
C TYR A 29 -8.66 5.98 1.98
N TYR A 30 -7.45 6.32 2.37
CA TYR A 30 -7.06 7.63 2.86
C TYR A 30 -5.72 8.02 2.20
N PRO A 31 -5.74 8.99 1.27
CA PRO A 31 -4.55 9.29 0.49
C PRO A 31 -3.48 10.00 1.32
N THR A 32 -2.26 9.50 1.30
CA THR A 32 -1.09 10.15 1.92
C THR A 32 -0.82 11.50 1.25
N PRO A 33 -0.71 12.61 2.00
CA PRO A 33 -0.34 13.91 1.43
C PRO A 33 0.98 13.85 0.64
N LEU A 34 1.10 14.59 -0.47
CA LEU A 34 2.28 14.50 -1.35
C LEU A 34 3.58 14.92 -0.64
N THR A 35 3.50 15.86 0.29
CA THR A 35 4.61 16.26 1.15
C THR A 35 5.11 15.10 2.03
N VAL A 36 4.18 14.31 2.56
CA VAL A 36 4.47 13.11 3.35
C VAL A 36 5.02 11.99 2.47
N VAL A 37 4.46 11.79 1.26
CA VAL A 37 4.99 10.82 0.29
C VAL A 37 6.46 11.09 0.00
N GLU A 38 6.82 12.33 -0.26
CA GLU A 38 8.21 12.71 -0.52
C GLU A 38 9.12 12.37 0.68
N LYS A 39 8.68 12.71 1.90
CA LYS A 39 9.41 12.37 3.13
C LYS A 39 9.54 10.87 3.37
N MET A 40 8.51 10.07 3.01
CA MET A 40 8.59 8.60 3.08
C MET A 40 9.68 8.04 2.18
N LEU A 41 9.74 8.51 0.93
CA LEU A 41 10.73 8.06 -0.07
C LEU A 41 12.15 8.54 0.29
N ASP A 42 12.29 9.76 0.81
CA ASP A 42 13.56 10.30 1.32
C ASP A 42 14.04 9.51 2.54
N LEU A 43 13.15 9.25 3.52
CA LEU A 43 13.48 8.47 4.72
C LEU A 43 13.88 7.04 4.35
N GLY A 44 13.18 6.43 3.39
CA GLY A 44 13.54 5.14 2.81
C GLY A 44 14.85 5.17 2.00
N GLY A 45 15.40 6.36 1.69
CA GLY A 45 16.61 6.53 0.91
C GLY A 45 16.51 5.90 -0.48
N LEU A 46 15.33 6.05 -1.14
CA LEU A 46 15.05 5.47 -2.45
C LEU A 46 16.00 6.03 -3.52
N LYS A 47 16.60 5.14 -4.30
CA LYS A 47 17.53 5.48 -5.37
C LYS A 47 16.98 5.09 -6.74
N ALA A 48 17.57 5.66 -7.79
CA ALA A 48 17.27 5.29 -9.16
C ALA A 48 17.51 3.78 -9.39
N ASP A 49 16.65 3.17 -10.20
CA ASP A 49 16.65 1.76 -10.58
C ASP A 49 16.43 0.76 -9.42
N GLU A 50 16.25 1.23 -8.17
CA GLU A 50 15.82 0.36 -7.07
C GLU A 50 14.38 -0.09 -7.25
N LYS A 51 14.11 -1.34 -6.85
CA LYS A 51 12.76 -1.91 -6.83
C LYS A 51 12.03 -1.52 -5.55
N MET A 52 10.94 -0.79 -5.73
CA MET A 52 10.07 -0.37 -4.64
C MET A 52 8.70 -1.01 -4.77
N PHE A 53 8.13 -1.43 -3.64
CA PHE A 53 6.76 -1.92 -3.55
C PHE A 53 5.94 -1.06 -2.58
N ASP A 54 4.72 -0.68 -3.00
CA ASP A 54 3.75 0.07 -2.20
C ASP A 54 2.53 -0.81 -1.90
N LEU A 55 2.33 -1.15 -0.64
CA LEU A 55 1.30 -2.11 -0.20
C LEU A 55 0.00 -1.38 0.14
N GLY A 56 -1.03 -1.60 -0.69
CA GLY A 56 -2.28 -0.85 -0.64
C GLY A 56 -2.10 0.52 -1.30
N SER A 57 -1.72 0.51 -2.58
CA SER A 57 -1.20 1.70 -3.26
C SER A 57 -2.26 2.76 -3.60
N GLY A 58 -3.55 2.48 -3.39
CA GLY A 58 -4.63 3.43 -3.61
C GLY A 58 -4.62 4.03 -5.02
N ASP A 59 -4.58 5.35 -5.11
CA ASP A 59 -4.53 6.09 -6.38
C ASP A 59 -3.13 6.10 -7.05
N GLY A 60 -2.18 5.35 -6.49
CA GLY A 60 -0.84 5.18 -7.05
C GLY A 60 0.12 6.35 -6.82
N ARG A 61 -0.22 7.34 -5.98
CA ARG A 61 0.59 8.56 -5.80
C ARG A 61 2.02 8.30 -5.34
N ILE A 62 2.23 7.31 -4.45
CA ILE A 62 3.56 6.93 -3.96
C ILE A 62 4.36 6.29 -5.10
N VAL A 63 3.77 5.36 -5.84
CA VAL A 63 4.37 4.69 -7.01
C VAL A 63 4.73 5.70 -8.09
N ILE A 64 3.82 6.63 -8.40
CA ILE A 64 4.04 7.68 -9.40
C ILE A 64 5.20 8.57 -9.00
N MET A 65 5.24 9.05 -7.74
CA MET A 65 6.34 9.88 -7.25
C MET A 65 7.66 9.13 -7.25
N ALA A 66 7.68 7.87 -6.83
CA ALA A 66 8.88 7.04 -6.84
C ALA A 66 9.46 6.90 -8.26
N ALA A 67 8.61 6.64 -9.26
CA ALA A 67 9.05 6.52 -10.65
C ALA A 67 9.46 7.87 -11.25
N GLN A 68 8.70 8.92 -11.00
CA GLN A 68 8.88 10.23 -11.64
C GLN A 68 10.06 11.00 -11.05
N LYS A 69 10.13 11.12 -9.74
CA LYS A 69 11.13 11.92 -9.04
C LYS A 69 12.41 11.13 -8.76
N TYR A 70 12.28 9.88 -8.32
CA TYR A 70 13.42 9.04 -7.89
C TYR A 70 13.90 8.10 -9.00
N ARG A 71 13.18 7.97 -10.10
CA ARG A 71 13.49 7.05 -11.22
C ARG A 71 13.60 5.58 -10.79
N ALA A 72 12.86 5.21 -9.74
CA ALA A 72 12.80 3.86 -9.23
C ALA A 72 11.91 2.96 -10.11
N ASP A 73 12.11 1.64 -10.05
CA ASP A 73 11.18 0.63 -10.59
C ASP A 73 10.09 0.36 -9.54
N ALA A 74 8.99 1.12 -9.60
CA ALA A 74 7.97 1.15 -8.58
C ALA A 74 6.73 0.31 -8.93
N THR A 75 6.32 -0.55 -8.01
CA THR A 75 5.15 -1.42 -8.13
C THR A 75 4.21 -1.19 -6.97
N GLY A 76 2.96 -0.80 -7.23
CA GLY A 76 1.90 -0.76 -6.25
C GLY A 76 1.06 -2.03 -6.28
N ILE A 77 0.48 -2.41 -5.17
CA ILE A 77 -0.53 -3.47 -5.08
C ILE A 77 -1.82 -2.86 -4.58
N GLU A 78 -2.90 -2.97 -5.37
CA GLU A 78 -4.20 -2.41 -5.03
C GLU A 78 -5.31 -3.43 -5.32
N MET A 79 -6.21 -3.61 -4.35
CA MET A 79 -7.30 -4.57 -4.45
C MET A 79 -8.59 -3.95 -5.01
N VAL A 80 -8.79 -2.66 -4.79
CA VAL A 80 -10.01 -1.94 -5.22
C VAL A 80 -9.91 -1.61 -6.70
N ASP A 81 -10.81 -2.18 -7.51
CA ASP A 81 -10.78 -2.09 -8.97
C ASP A 81 -10.77 -0.64 -9.48
N ASP A 82 -11.60 0.23 -8.90
CA ASP A 82 -11.67 1.64 -9.30
C ASP A 82 -10.36 2.40 -9.04
N LEU A 83 -9.72 2.18 -7.89
CA LEU A 83 -8.41 2.78 -7.55
C LEU A 83 -7.30 2.25 -8.46
N TYR A 84 -7.30 0.93 -8.71
CA TYR A 84 -6.40 0.31 -9.67
C TYR A 84 -6.51 0.94 -11.06
N ARG A 85 -7.74 1.08 -11.59
CA ARG A 85 -7.96 1.66 -12.92
C ARG A 85 -7.51 3.12 -12.99
N GLN A 86 -7.88 3.94 -11.99
CA GLN A 86 -7.48 5.35 -11.89
C GLN A 86 -5.97 5.50 -11.84
N SER A 87 -5.29 4.72 -11.00
CA SER A 87 -3.83 4.76 -10.88
C SER A 87 -3.12 4.36 -12.17
N MET A 88 -3.59 3.30 -12.85
CA MET A 88 -3.03 2.84 -14.13
C MET A 88 -3.27 3.84 -15.26
N GLU A 89 -4.41 4.51 -15.29
CA GLU A 89 -4.69 5.57 -16.25
C GLU A 89 -3.74 6.77 -16.03
N LYS A 90 -3.54 7.17 -14.77
CA LYS A 90 -2.61 8.24 -14.43
C LYS A 90 -1.17 7.92 -14.78
N ILE A 91 -0.71 6.68 -14.53
CA ILE A 91 0.61 6.20 -14.93
C ILE A 91 0.77 6.30 -16.45
N ARG A 92 -0.26 5.90 -17.22
CA ARG A 92 -0.24 6.00 -18.69
C ARG A 92 -0.21 7.45 -19.19
N SER A 93 -1.05 8.31 -18.64
CA SER A 93 -1.11 9.74 -19.03
C SER A 93 0.20 10.49 -18.76
N LEU A 94 0.97 10.05 -17.75
CA LEU A 94 2.28 10.60 -17.40
C LEU A 94 3.45 9.94 -18.16
N GLY A 95 3.21 8.91 -18.99
CA GLY A 95 4.25 8.20 -19.73
C GLY A 95 5.20 7.37 -18.85
N LEU A 96 4.75 6.92 -17.67
CA LEU A 96 5.59 6.26 -16.66
C LEU A 96 5.59 4.73 -16.73
N GLN A 97 4.94 4.11 -17.74
CA GLN A 97 4.71 2.66 -17.80
C GLN A 97 6.00 1.83 -17.80
N LYS A 98 7.14 2.46 -18.12
CA LYS A 98 8.45 1.80 -18.10
C LYS A 98 8.88 1.41 -16.68
N ASN A 99 8.59 2.25 -15.70
CA ASN A 99 9.07 2.13 -14.31
C ASN A 99 8.00 2.35 -13.22
N ALA A 100 6.72 2.44 -13.61
CA ALA A 100 5.60 2.45 -12.69
C ALA A 100 4.52 1.48 -13.14
N ARG A 101 3.99 0.67 -12.24
CA ARG A 101 2.87 -0.24 -12.47
C ARG A 101 2.09 -0.49 -11.20
N ILE A 102 0.82 -0.85 -11.36
CA ILE A 102 -0.02 -1.34 -10.26
C ILE A 102 -0.46 -2.76 -10.57
N ILE A 103 -0.34 -3.64 -9.62
CA ILE A 103 -0.89 -4.99 -9.66
C ILE A 103 -2.28 -4.95 -9.03
N HIS A 104 -3.31 -5.30 -9.79
CA HIS A 104 -4.65 -5.51 -9.24
C HIS A 104 -4.67 -6.83 -8.47
N GLY A 105 -4.63 -6.77 -7.14
CA GLY A 105 -4.55 -7.99 -6.34
C GLY A 105 -4.38 -7.80 -4.85
N ASP A 106 -4.21 -8.94 -4.21
CA ASP A 106 -4.07 -9.07 -2.77
C ASP A 106 -2.57 -8.97 -2.38
N ILE A 107 -2.25 -8.11 -1.41
CA ILE A 107 -0.88 -7.92 -0.90
C ILE A 107 -0.29 -9.20 -0.31
N PHE A 108 -1.12 -10.13 0.18
CA PHE A 108 -0.65 -11.40 0.75
C PHE A 108 -0.25 -12.44 -0.31
N LYS A 109 -0.55 -12.19 -1.58
CA LYS A 109 -0.30 -13.12 -2.70
C LYS A 109 0.84 -12.68 -3.62
N GLN A 110 1.61 -11.65 -3.22
CA GLN A 110 2.69 -11.11 -4.03
C GLN A 110 4.06 -11.61 -3.54
N ASP A 111 5.06 -11.51 -4.42
CA ASP A 111 6.47 -11.77 -4.10
C ASP A 111 7.23 -10.45 -3.97
N TYR A 112 7.71 -10.17 -2.76
CA TYR A 112 8.50 -8.99 -2.41
C TYR A 112 10.01 -9.26 -2.30
N SER A 113 10.47 -10.47 -2.66
CA SER A 113 11.87 -10.90 -2.48
C SER A 113 12.89 -10.04 -3.23
N SER A 114 12.45 -9.33 -4.26
CA SER A 114 13.28 -8.40 -5.03
C SER A 114 13.25 -6.95 -4.53
N ALA A 115 12.48 -6.64 -3.48
CA ALA A 115 12.32 -5.28 -2.98
C ALA A 115 13.64 -4.70 -2.41
N SER A 116 13.92 -3.46 -2.74
CA SER A 116 14.90 -2.61 -2.07
C SER A 116 14.24 -1.72 -1.02
N LEU A 117 12.99 -1.29 -1.30
CA LEU A 117 12.15 -0.50 -0.41
C LEU A 117 10.70 -1.02 -0.46
N VAL A 118 10.05 -1.07 0.70
CA VAL A 118 8.60 -1.28 0.84
C VAL A 118 8.01 -0.06 1.53
N THR A 119 6.91 0.47 1.00
CA THR A 119 6.10 1.50 1.65
C THR A 119 4.74 0.92 2.04
N ILE A 120 4.19 1.40 3.17
CA ILE A 120 2.95 0.90 3.70
C ILE A 120 2.20 1.98 4.49
N TYR A 121 0.90 2.14 4.21
CA TYR A 121 -0.03 2.93 5.00
C TYR A 121 -1.32 2.15 5.23
N LEU A 122 -1.27 1.20 6.14
CA LEU A 122 -2.38 0.33 6.49
C LEU A 122 -2.69 0.44 8.00
N LEU A 123 -3.85 -0.06 8.41
CA LEU A 123 -4.20 -0.12 9.84
C LEU A 123 -3.22 -1.01 10.63
N PRO A 124 -3.06 -0.79 11.94
CA PRO A 124 -2.15 -1.57 12.80
C PRO A 124 -2.35 -3.09 12.67
N THR A 125 -3.61 -3.53 12.67
CA THR A 125 -3.96 -4.95 12.52
C THR A 125 -3.56 -5.54 11.16
N SER A 126 -3.49 -4.71 10.13
CA SER A 126 -3.05 -5.11 8.79
C SER A 126 -1.53 -5.17 8.71
N ASN A 127 -0.82 -4.25 9.39
CA ASN A 127 0.63 -4.30 9.55
C ASN A 127 1.04 -5.60 10.27
N ASP A 128 0.34 -5.96 11.36
CA ASP A 128 0.60 -7.21 12.11
C ASP A 128 0.43 -8.46 11.23
N LYS A 129 -0.57 -8.46 10.32
CA LYS A 129 -0.82 -9.58 9.40
C LYS A 129 0.22 -9.68 8.27
N VAL A 130 0.68 -8.55 7.73
CA VAL A 130 1.64 -8.55 6.61
C VAL A 130 3.07 -8.76 7.08
N ARG A 131 3.40 -8.41 8.32
CA ARG A 131 4.74 -8.56 8.90
C ARG A 131 5.38 -9.94 8.68
N PRO A 132 4.74 -11.08 9.01
CA PRO A 132 5.35 -12.40 8.80
C PRO A 132 5.70 -12.69 7.34
N LEU A 133 4.89 -12.18 6.39
CA LEU A 133 5.17 -12.30 4.97
C LEU A 133 6.43 -11.53 4.58
N LEU A 134 6.54 -10.27 5.04
CA LEU A 134 7.72 -9.44 4.80
C LEU A 134 8.97 -10.04 5.45
N GLU A 135 8.86 -10.58 6.67
CA GLU A 135 9.94 -11.28 7.34
C GLU A 135 10.48 -12.46 6.55
N LYS A 136 9.59 -13.24 5.95
CA LYS A 136 9.95 -14.42 5.17
C LYS A 136 10.59 -14.08 3.83
N GLN A 137 10.12 -13.03 3.17
CA GLN A 137 10.48 -12.75 1.77
C GLN A 137 11.60 -11.73 1.61
N LEU A 138 11.64 -10.70 2.48
CA LEU A 138 12.57 -9.59 2.29
C LEU A 138 14.01 -10.01 2.61
N LYS A 139 14.94 -9.56 1.78
CA LYS A 139 16.38 -9.76 1.98
C LYS A 139 16.91 -8.86 3.10
N LYS A 140 18.01 -9.28 3.71
CA LYS A 140 18.76 -8.44 4.64
C LYS A 140 19.16 -7.11 3.98
N GLY A 141 18.88 -6.01 4.66
CA GLY A 141 19.13 -4.66 4.18
C GLY A 141 17.95 -4.00 3.45
N THR A 142 16.86 -4.75 3.13
CA THR A 142 15.64 -4.15 2.60
C THR A 142 15.05 -3.17 3.61
N ARG A 143 14.67 -1.98 3.14
CA ARG A 143 14.08 -0.93 3.95
C ARG A 143 12.55 -0.98 3.87
N ILE A 144 11.89 -0.71 4.98
CA ILE A 144 10.44 -0.60 5.05
C ILE A 144 10.11 0.75 5.68
N VAL A 145 9.22 1.54 5.06
CA VAL A 145 8.71 2.78 5.63
C VAL A 145 7.22 2.64 5.87
N SER A 146 6.82 2.73 7.14
CA SER A 146 5.41 2.76 7.54
C SER A 146 4.97 4.17 7.87
N HIS A 147 3.77 4.54 7.42
CA HIS A 147 3.15 5.83 7.66
C HIS A 147 2.13 5.70 8.79
N ASP A 148 2.21 6.57 9.81
CA ASP A 148 1.39 6.71 11.02
C ASP A 148 1.28 5.46 11.92
N PHE A 149 1.35 4.27 11.38
CA PHE A 149 1.14 3.04 12.14
C PHE A 149 2.39 2.18 12.19
N PRO A 150 3.06 2.06 13.35
CA PRO A 150 4.23 1.21 13.50
C PRO A 150 3.87 -0.28 13.42
N PHE A 151 4.88 -1.10 13.11
CA PHE A 151 4.80 -2.54 13.34
C PHE A 151 4.99 -2.84 14.83
N ARG A 152 4.07 -3.60 15.45
CA ARG A 152 4.02 -3.82 16.89
C ARG A 152 5.28 -4.48 17.47
N ASP A 153 5.83 -5.47 16.77
CA ASP A 153 6.95 -6.29 17.27
C ASP A 153 8.27 -6.01 16.53
N TRP A 154 8.33 -4.92 15.75
CA TRP A 154 9.57 -4.43 15.14
C TRP A 154 10.01 -3.13 15.79
N THR A 155 11.31 -3.03 16.10
CA THR A 155 11.91 -1.76 16.53
C THR A 155 12.25 -0.94 15.29
N ALA A 156 11.71 0.27 15.18
CA ALA A 156 12.08 1.20 14.13
C ALA A 156 13.54 1.63 14.26
N GLU A 157 14.28 1.61 13.16
CA GLU A 157 15.64 2.17 13.07
C GLU A 157 15.62 3.69 13.23
N LYS A 158 14.56 4.31 12.70
CA LYS A 158 14.33 5.76 12.78
C LYS A 158 12.85 6.08 12.79
N GLU A 159 12.48 7.08 13.56
CA GLU A 159 11.15 7.69 13.61
C GLU A 159 11.28 9.16 13.24
N VAL A 160 10.37 9.66 12.40
CA VAL A 160 10.35 11.05 11.95
C VAL A 160 8.92 11.57 12.02
N THR A 161 8.70 12.62 12.80
CA THR A 161 7.42 13.34 12.85
C THR A 161 7.44 14.49 11.85
N ILE A 162 6.37 14.60 11.09
CA ILE A 162 6.05 15.72 10.20
C ILE A 162 4.95 16.50 10.92
N GLU A 163 5.27 17.65 11.45
CA GLU A 163 4.35 18.43 12.31
C GLU A 163 3.18 19.01 11.51
N ASP A 164 3.40 19.34 10.24
CA ASP A 164 2.39 19.89 9.33
C ASP A 164 2.58 19.34 7.92
N ASP A 165 1.57 18.68 7.40
CA ASP A 165 1.53 18.14 6.04
C ASP A 165 1.21 19.19 4.95
N GLY A 166 0.94 20.44 5.38
CA GLY A 166 0.44 21.53 4.56
C GLY A 166 -1.08 21.73 4.65
N GLU A 167 -1.77 20.84 5.37
CA GLU A 167 -3.22 20.91 5.64
C GLU A 167 -3.52 20.97 7.14
N GLY A 168 -2.49 21.19 7.98
CA GLY A 168 -2.61 21.30 9.44
C GLY A 168 -2.69 19.96 10.18
N ARG A 169 -2.22 18.87 9.58
CA ARG A 169 -2.17 17.56 10.23
C ARG A 169 -0.72 17.12 10.43
N SER A 170 -0.47 16.44 11.55
CA SER A 170 0.81 15.80 11.81
C SER A 170 0.79 14.33 11.39
N HIS A 171 1.95 13.83 10.97
CA HIS A 171 2.16 12.43 10.58
C HIS A 171 3.47 11.91 11.17
N THR A 172 3.53 10.60 11.40
CA THR A 172 4.75 9.93 11.86
C THR A 172 5.18 8.87 10.86
N LEU A 173 6.46 8.87 10.51
CA LEU A 173 7.07 7.89 9.62
C LEU A 173 8.03 7.01 10.40
N TYR A 174 7.95 5.71 10.19
CA TYR A 174 8.77 4.70 10.83
C TYR A 174 9.62 3.98 9.80
N LEU A 175 10.95 4.04 9.94
CA LEU A 175 11.88 3.28 9.10
C LEU A 175 12.31 2.00 9.80
N TYR A 176 12.20 0.88 9.10
CA TYR A 176 12.71 -0.42 9.52
C TYR A 176 13.69 -0.97 8.49
N ARG A 177 14.56 -1.89 8.93
CA ARG A 177 15.50 -2.62 8.08
C ARG A 177 15.47 -4.12 8.38
N ARG A 178 15.35 -4.90 7.29
CA ARG A 178 15.45 -6.37 7.41
C ARG A 178 16.89 -6.81 7.56
#